data_3f860e988d8d8b7a62d39dc84a8e42b6
#
_entry.id   3f860e988d8d8b7a62d39dc84a8e42b6
#
_cell.length_a   1.000
_cell.length_b   1.000
_cell.length_c   1.000
_cell.angle_alpha   90.00
_cell.angle_beta   90.00
_cell.angle_gamma   90.00
#
_symmetry.space_group_name_H-M   'P 1'
#
loop_
_entity.id
_entity.type
_entity.pdbx_description
1 polymer ?
#
loop_
_entity_poly.entity_id
_entity_poly.type
_entity_poly.pdbx_seq_one_letter_code
_entity_poly.pdbx_strand_id
1 'polypeptide(L)'
;ELMNVEGEHSVLSALQGACLAGARTYTATCGPGLAFMFEPYMRTPGMRLPMVASLVTRDGITPQCVWGGQQDAMTVREVGWIQMYCESVQEVLDTTIMAYRIAEDREVMLPVNVNHDGNYLSYAVSRVEIPDQGEVDDYLGEKDVNWHVALDPQRPMAVDPLTGGPAGTGPATFVRYRKGLCDGMQNALRVIGEAHQEWGRRMGRDWAPLVEEYRLDDADYAIVTIGSMTGAAKDTVDGFRARGEKVGLIKVKTFRPFPLEAM
;
A
#
# COMPACT_ATOMS: atom_id res chain seq x y z
N GLU A 1 13.09 9.28 14.12
CA GLU A 1 13.98 8.42 14.93
C GLU A 1 14.11 7.05 14.24
N LEU A 2 15.33 6.47 14.22
CA LEU A 2 15.60 5.14 13.69
C LEU A 2 15.81 4.16 14.85
N MET A 3 15.10 3.02 14.81
CA MET A 3 15.24 1.98 15.81
C MET A 3 15.71 0.68 15.14
N ASN A 4 16.78 0.09 15.64
CA ASN A 4 17.26 -1.22 15.26
C ASN A 4 16.75 -2.28 16.24
N VAL A 5 16.19 -3.35 15.71
CA VAL A 5 15.69 -4.49 16.47
C VAL A 5 16.22 -5.80 15.88
N GLU A 6 16.04 -6.90 16.57
CA GLU A 6 16.67 -8.20 16.22
C GLU A 6 16.03 -8.91 15.03
N GLY A 7 14.80 -8.56 14.64
CA GLY A 7 14.13 -9.23 13.54
C GLY A 7 12.83 -8.56 13.12
N GLU A 8 12.30 -8.94 11.97
CA GLU A 8 11.17 -8.28 11.31
C GLU A 8 9.86 -8.39 12.12
N HIS A 9 9.66 -9.48 12.85
CA HIS A 9 8.53 -9.61 13.77
C HIS A 9 8.53 -8.49 14.83
N SER A 10 9.69 -8.24 15.44
CA SER A 10 9.88 -7.19 16.43
C SER A 10 9.81 -5.80 15.82
N VAL A 11 10.31 -5.61 14.58
CA VAL A 11 10.15 -4.35 13.83
C VAL A 11 8.68 -3.95 13.79
N LEU A 12 7.84 -4.81 13.25
CA LEU A 12 6.44 -4.45 13.03
C LEU A 12 5.67 -4.31 14.36
N SER A 13 6.01 -5.11 15.38
CA SER A 13 5.42 -5.00 16.71
C SER A 13 5.79 -3.67 17.40
N ALA A 14 7.05 -3.23 17.30
CA ALA A 14 7.49 -1.93 17.81
C ALA A 14 6.80 -0.77 17.08
N LEU A 15 6.68 -0.86 15.75
CA LEU A 15 6.00 0.15 14.96
C LEU A 15 4.50 0.24 15.27
N GLN A 16 3.84 -0.89 15.57
CA GLN A 16 2.45 -0.88 16.05
C GLN A 16 2.33 -0.07 17.35
N GLY A 17 3.23 -0.29 18.31
CA GLY A 17 3.27 0.48 19.56
C GLY A 17 3.50 1.96 19.32
N ALA A 18 4.46 2.32 18.48
CA ALA A 18 4.75 3.71 18.12
C ALA A 18 3.57 4.39 17.40
N CYS A 19 2.92 3.66 16.48
CA CYS A 19 1.73 4.15 15.79
C CYS A 19 0.57 4.40 16.76
N LEU A 20 0.36 3.50 17.71
CA LEU A 20 -0.64 3.66 18.79
C LEU A 20 -0.32 4.88 19.68
N ALA A 21 0.95 5.21 19.85
CA ALA A 21 1.40 6.41 20.58
C ALA A 21 1.32 7.69 19.73
N GLY A 22 0.81 7.62 18.49
CA GLY A 22 0.59 8.77 17.62
C GLY A 22 1.70 9.05 16.60
N ALA A 23 2.77 8.26 16.54
CA ALA A 23 3.83 8.46 15.56
C ALA A 23 3.42 8.01 14.15
N ARG A 24 3.92 8.68 13.11
CA ARG A 24 3.99 8.15 11.76
C ARG A 24 5.10 7.10 11.71
N THR A 25 4.80 5.92 11.23
CA THR A 25 5.73 4.79 11.26
C THR A 25 5.96 4.23 9.86
N TYR A 26 7.20 3.81 9.61
CA TYR A 26 7.62 3.24 8.33
C TYR A 26 8.57 2.07 8.54
N THR A 27 8.45 1.08 7.67
CA THR A 27 9.44 0.01 7.53
C THR A 27 9.55 -0.42 6.07
N ALA A 28 10.63 -1.12 5.76
CA ALA A 28 10.81 -1.79 4.47
C ALA A 28 11.20 -3.23 4.70
N THR A 29 10.62 -4.14 3.91
CA THR A 29 10.91 -5.57 4.02
C THR A 29 10.83 -6.25 2.64
N CYS A 30 11.17 -7.53 2.59
CA CYS A 30 11.04 -8.38 1.40
C CYS A 30 10.62 -9.79 1.81
N GLY A 31 10.38 -10.68 0.87
CA GLY A 31 9.89 -12.05 1.02
C GLY A 31 10.11 -12.74 2.36
N PRO A 32 11.38 -13.11 2.76
CA PRO A 32 11.62 -13.79 4.04
C PRO A 32 11.23 -12.93 5.25
N GLY A 33 11.54 -11.63 5.22
CA GLY A 33 11.17 -10.71 6.30
C GLY A 33 9.66 -10.55 6.44
N LEU A 34 8.92 -10.49 5.30
CA LEU A 34 7.47 -10.50 5.32
C LEU A 34 6.92 -11.79 5.95
N ALA A 35 7.49 -12.94 5.60
CA ALA A 35 7.09 -14.22 6.19
C ALA A 35 7.36 -14.24 7.70
N PHE A 36 8.49 -13.67 8.15
CA PHE A 36 8.84 -13.63 9.56
C PHE A 36 7.97 -12.65 10.36
N MET A 37 7.50 -11.54 9.76
CA MET A 37 6.58 -10.61 10.42
C MET A 37 5.08 -10.93 10.22
N PHE A 38 4.74 -12.10 9.69
CA PHE A 38 3.37 -12.39 9.24
C PHE A 38 2.32 -12.22 10.34
N GLU A 39 2.58 -12.65 11.58
CA GLU A 39 1.62 -12.51 12.68
C GLU A 39 1.29 -11.04 12.99
N PRO A 40 2.24 -10.15 13.32
CA PRO A 40 1.93 -8.74 13.51
C PRO A 40 1.41 -8.07 12.22
N TYR A 41 1.83 -8.53 11.05
CA TYR A 41 1.32 -8.02 9.78
C TYR A 41 -0.18 -8.25 9.61
N MET A 42 -0.69 -9.43 9.98
CA MET A 42 -2.13 -9.72 10.00
C MET A 42 -2.88 -8.89 11.04
N ARG A 43 -2.26 -8.60 12.17
CA ARG A 43 -2.87 -7.86 13.27
C ARG A 43 -3.06 -6.38 12.94
N THR A 44 -2.13 -5.76 12.21
CA THR A 44 -2.09 -4.32 11.91
C THR A 44 -3.40 -3.78 11.34
N PRO A 45 -3.98 -4.33 10.26
CA PRO A 45 -5.24 -3.82 9.72
C PRO A 45 -6.45 -4.08 10.63
N GLY A 46 -6.44 -5.18 11.39
CA GLY A 46 -7.47 -5.46 12.39
C GLY A 46 -7.51 -4.42 13.51
N MET A 47 -6.36 -3.86 13.85
CA MET A 47 -6.22 -2.76 14.81
C MET A 47 -6.43 -1.37 14.17
N ARG A 48 -6.69 -1.29 12.87
CA ARG A 48 -6.90 -0.03 12.13
C ARG A 48 -5.72 0.94 12.29
N LEU A 49 -4.48 0.42 12.22
CA LEU A 49 -3.26 1.22 12.36
C LEU A 49 -2.83 1.81 11.01
N PRO A 50 -2.79 3.15 10.88
CA PRO A 50 -2.38 3.83 9.65
C PRO A 50 -0.85 3.84 9.53
N MET A 51 -0.31 2.72 9.09
CA MET A 51 1.13 2.51 8.92
C MET A 51 1.48 2.43 7.44
N VAL A 52 2.72 2.77 7.10
CA VAL A 52 3.24 2.62 5.74
C VAL A 52 4.42 1.65 5.75
N ALA A 53 4.40 0.72 4.81
CA ALA A 53 5.51 -0.21 4.60
C ALA A 53 5.88 -0.26 3.11
N SER A 54 7.16 -0.28 2.80
CA SER A 54 7.65 -0.67 1.48
C SER A 54 7.88 -2.17 1.45
N LEU A 55 7.27 -2.83 0.48
CA LEU A 55 7.52 -4.23 0.21
C LEU A 55 8.33 -4.36 -1.07
N VAL A 56 9.60 -4.77 -0.90
CA VAL A 56 10.51 -5.08 -2.01
C VAL A 56 10.15 -6.46 -2.52
N THR A 57 9.27 -6.49 -3.51
CA THR A 57 8.61 -7.72 -3.95
C THR A 57 9.54 -8.65 -4.72
N ARG A 58 9.44 -9.93 -4.45
CA ARG A 58 10.15 -10.98 -5.17
C ARG A 58 9.37 -12.30 -5.15
N ASP A 59 9.80 -13.24 -5.98
CA ASP A 59 9.24 -14.57 -5.96
C ASP A 59 9.65 -15.33 -4.69
N GLY A 60 9.00 -16.47 -4.48
CA GLY A 60 9.06 -17.23 -3.24
C GLY A 60 10.47 -17.53 -2.73
N ILE A 61 10.51 -18.06 -1.51
CA ILE A 61 11.75 -18.28 -0.77
C ILE A 61 12.56 -19.44 -1.36
N THR A 62 11.90 -20.40 -1.99
CA THR A 62 12.55 -21.61 -2.50
C THR A 62 12.04 -21.98 -3.91
N PRO A 63 12.93 -22.09 -4.91
CA PRO A 63 14.36 -21.78 -4.87
C PRO A 63 14.60 -20.30 -4.61
N GLN A 64 15.70 -19.97 -3.94
CA GLN A 64 15.98 -18.59 -3.55
C GLN A 64 16.05 -17.67 -4.77
N CYS A 65 15.21 -16.63 -4.78
CA CYS A 65 15.16 -15.62 -5.82
C CYS A 65 15.28 -14.22 -5.17
N VAL A 66 16.09 -13.35 -5.78
CA VAL A 66 16.26 -11.94 -5.36
C VAL A 66 15.73 -10.97 -6.41
N TRP A 67 15.26 -11.49 -7.54
CA TRP A 67 14.70 -10.71 -8.64
C TRP A 67 13.26 -10.36 -8.37
N GLY A 68 12.79 -9.31 -9.05
CA GLY A 68 11.41 -8.87 -8.98
C GLY A 68 10.41 -9.97 -9.32
N GLY A 69 9.37 -10.03 -8.52
CA GLY A 69 8.24 -10.94 -8.63
C GLY A 69 7.18 -10.48 -7.65
N GLN A 70 6.01 -11.09 -7.66
CA GLN A 70 4.89 -10.61 -6.83
C GLN A 70 4.36 -11.69 -5.87
N GLN A 71 5.02 -12.83 -5.77
CA GLN A 71 4.49 -13.96 -5.02
C GLN A 71 4.34 -13.66 -3.52
N ASP A 72 5.32 -12.96 -2.93
CA ASP A 72 5.28 -12.54 -1.52
C ASP A 72 4.12 -11.58 -1.23
N ALA A 73 3.98 -10.52 -2.03
CA ALA A 73 2.89 -9.55 -1.90
C ALA A 73 1.51 -10.21 -2.13
N MET A 74 1.41 -11.13 -3.10
CA MET A 74 0.16 -11.85 -3.38
C MET A 74 -0.22 -12.81 -2.26
N THR A 75 0.74 -13.36 -1.53
CA THR A 75 0.49 -14.24 -0.38
C THR A 75 -0.27 -13.50 0.73
N VAL A 76 -0.07 -12.21 0.88
CA VAL A 76 -0.68 -11.38 1.94
C VAL A 76 -1.83 -10.48 1.44
N ARG A 77 -2.29 -10.65 0.21
CA ARG A 77 -3.31 -9.77 -0.40
C ARG A 77 -4.64 -9.70 0.33
N GLU A 78 -5.01 -10.75 1.08
CA GLU A 78 -6.30 -10.86 1.78
C GLU A 78 -6.23 -10.43 3.25
N VAL A 79 -5.08 -9.97 3.72
CA VAL A 79 -4.86 -9.65 5.14
C VAL A 79 -5.51 -8.32 5.56
N GLY A 80 -5.71 -7.40 4.60
CA GLY A 80 -6.38 -6.12 4.85
C GLY A 80 -5.46 -4.89 4.74
N TRP A 81 -4.26 -5.04 4.21
CA TRP A 81 -3.41 -3.93 3.79
C TRP A 81 -3.86 -3.41 2.42
N ILE A 82 -3.84 -2.10 2.25
CA ILE A 82 -3.92 -1.49 0.92
C ILE A 82 -2.63 -1.83 0.18
N GLN A 83 -2.73 -2.26 -1.08
CA GLN A 83 -1.57 -2.64 -1.89
C GLN A 83 -1.51 -1.79 -3.14
N MET A 84 -0.45 -1.01 -3.25
CA MET A 84 -0.16 -0.16 -4.41
C MET A 84 1.17 -0.59 -5.03
N TYR A 85 1.25 -0.65 -6.36
CA TYR A 85 2.43 -1.13 -7.10
C TYR A 85 3.04 -0.01 -7.93
N CYS A 86 4.35 0.12 -7.87
CA CYS A 86 5.10 1.18 -8.53
C CYS A 86 5.89 0.66 -9.72
N GLU A 87 5.94 1.46 -10.78
CA GLU A 87 6.66 1.17 -12.02
C GLU A 87 8.08 1.76 -12.02
N SER A 88 8.28 2.88 -11.33
CA SER A 88 9.52 3.62 -11.31
C SER A 88 9.96 4.03 -9.90
N VAL A 89 11.24 4.36 -9.74
CA VAL A 89 11.79 4.81 -8.44
C VAL A 89 11.15 6.12 -7.98
N GLN A 90 10.85 7.04 -8.91
CA GLN A 90 10.11 8.28 -8.58
C GLN A 90 8.70 7.97 -8.07
N GLU A 91 8.01 7.04 -8.71
CA GLU A 91 6.68 6.63 -8.28
C GLU A 91 6.71 5.96 -6.89
N VAL A 92 7.79 5.24 -6.56
CA VAL A 92 7.97 4.66 -5.20
C VAL A 92 8.06 5.77 -4.15
N LEU A 93 8.88 6.81 -4.39
CA LEU A 93 9.02 7.94 -3.47
C LEU A 93 7.68 8.66 -3.28
N ASP A 94 7.06 9.06 -4.37
CA ASP A 94 5.81 9.83 -4.36
C ASP A 94 4.67 9.03 -3.72
N THR A 95 4.54 7.75 -4.10
CA THR A 95 3.52 6.86 -3.53
C THR A 95 3.73 6.61 -2.03
N THR A 96 4.98 6.54 -1.57
CA THR A 96 5.28 6.37 -0.14
C THR A 96 4.80 7.57 0.67
N ILE A 97 4.94 8.79 0.15
CA ILE A 97 4.42 9.99 0.81
C ILE A 97 2.88 10.00 0.77
N MET A 98 2.30 9.75 -0.40
CA MET A 98 0.83 9.67 -0.55
C MET A 98 0.20 8.60 0.33
N ALA A 99 0.91 7.49 0.58
CA ALA A 99 0.44 6.39 1.40
C ALA A 99 0.11 6.80 2.84
N TYR A 100 0.83 7.77 3.43
CA TYR A 100 0.48 8.29 4.76
C TYR A 100 -0.85 9.02 4.75
N ARG A 101 -1.09 9.88 3.75
CA ARG A 101 -2.36 10.60 3.63
C ARG A 101 -3.53 9.64 3.45
N ILE A 102 -3.34 8.58 2.64
CA ILE A 102 -4.34 7.54 2.42
C ILE A 102 -4.59 6.75 3.72
N ALA A 103 -3.52 6.30 4.37
CA ALA A 103 -3.61 5.49 5.58
C ALA A 103 -4.27 6.24 6.75
N GLU A 104 -3.97 7.52 6.91
CA GLU A 104 -4.40 8.36 8.03
C GLU A 104 -5.79 8.98 7.82
N ASP A 105 -6.40 8.83 6.64
CA ASP A 105 -7.77 9.29 6.40
C ASP A 105 -8.75 8.58 7.35
N ARG A 106 -9.63 9.36 7.99
CA ARG A 106 -10.55 8.85 9.03
C ARG A 106 -11.52 7.79 8.54
N GLU A 107 -11.87 7.83 7.27
CA GLU A 107 -12.76 6.84 6.67
C GLU A 107 -12.01 5.58 6.24
N VAL A 108 -10.68 5.65 6.12
CA VAL A 108 -9.79 4.55 5.74
C VAL A 108 -9.17 3.89 6.95
N MET A 109 -8.27 4.57 7.67
CA MET A 109 -7.54 4.06 8.84
C MET A 109 -7.01 2.63 8.63
N LEU A 110 -6.28 2.42 7.54
CA LEU A 110 -5.70 1.12 7.19
C LEU A 110 -4.23 1.26 6.80
N PRO A 111 -3.42 0.24 7.05
CA PRO A 111 -2.03 0.26 6.63
C PRO A 111 -1.90 0.13 5.11
N VAL A 112 -0.85 0.73 4.55
CA VAL A 112 -0.56 0.75 3.13
C VAL A 112 0.78 0.10 2.84
N ASN A 113 0.80 -0.85 1.90
CA ASN A 113 2.00 -1.38 1.27
C ASN A 113 2.27 -0.65 -0.03
N VAL A 114 3.47 -0.10 -0.13
CA VAL A 114 4.04 0.39 -1.38
C VAL A 114 4.93 -0.72 -1.94
N ASN A 115 4.42 -1.43 -2.92
CA ASN A 115 5.10 -2.57 -3.53
C ASN A 115 5.97 -2.08 -4.70
N HIS A 116 7.21 -2.55 -4.74
CA HIS A 116 8.13 -2.29 -5.85
C HIS A 116 9.08 -3.46 -6.05
N ASP A 117 9.40 -3.73 -7.29
CA ASP A 117 10.12 -4.93 -7.68
C ASP A 117 11.54 -4.98 -7.11
N GLY A 118 11.88 -6.10 -6.48
CA GLY A 118 13.21 -6.41 -6.03
C GLY A 118 14.20 -6.38 -7.19
N ASN A 119 15.43 -5.93 -6.94
CA ASN A 119 16.49 -5.73 -7.90
C ASN A 119 16.21 -4.66 -8.97
N TYR A 120 15.09 -4.72 -9.69
CA TYR A 120 14.78 -3.78 -10.78
C TYR A 120 14.56 -2.35 -10.31
N LEU A 121 13.84 -2.15 -9.20
CA LEU A 121 13.61 -0.82 -8.61
C LEU A 121 14.37 -0.60 -7.32
N SER A 122 14.65 -1.66 -6.55
CA SER A 122 15.27 -1.53 -5.24
C SER A 122 16.79 -1.48 -5.27
N TYR A 123 17.43 -1.95 -6.34
CA TYR A 123 18.89 -2.03 -6.47
C TYR A 123 19.43 -1.10 -7.57
N ALA A 124 18.66 -0.84 -8.61
CA ALA A 124 19.04 0.07 -9.67
C ALA A 124 19.05 1.53 -9.17
N VAL A 125 20.11 2.26 -9.52
CA VAL A 125 20.23 3.68 -9.17
C VAL A 125 19.54 4.50 -10.26
N SER A 126 18.59 5.33 -9.86
CA SER A 126 17.87 6.24 -10.74
C SER A 126 17.79 7.64 -10.12
N ARG A 127 17.72 8.66 -10.97
CA ARG A 127 17.48 10.03 -10.53
C ARG A 127 16.04 10.15 -10.02
N VAL A 128 15.85 10.82 -8.89
CA VAL A 128 14.55 11.21 -8.34
C VAL A 128 14.53 12.69 -8.00
N GLU A 129 13.35 13.27 -8.07
CA GLU A 129 13.07 14.63 -7.59
C GLU A 129 12.45 14.52 -6.21
N ILE A 130 13.20 14.94 -5.20
CA ILE A 130 12.74 14.91 -3.80
C ILE A 130 12.03 16.24 -3.53
N PRO A 131 10.74 16.22 -3.11
CA PRO A 131 10.04 17.46 -2.76
C PRO A 131 10.66 18.10 -1.52
N ASP A 132 10.49 19.40 -1.37
CA ASP A 132 10.91 20.09 -0.16
C ASP A 132 10.11 19.64 1.05
N GLN A 133 10.75 19.62 2.22
CA GLN A 133 10.09 19.16 3.46
C GLN A 133 8.82 19.95 3.77
N GLY A 134 8.82 21.26 3.52
CA GLY A 134 7.62 22.10 3.72
C GLY A 134 6.45 21.70 2.82
N GLU A 135 6.73 21.32 1.57
CA GLU A 135 5.67 20.83 0.65
C GLU A 135 5.10 19.51 1.11
N VAL A 136 5.94 18.61 1.66
CA VAL A 136 5.50 17.34 2.24
C VAL A 136 4.67 17.56 3.49
N ASP A 137 5.12 18.46 4.37
CA ASP A 137 4.40 18.80 5.61
C ASP A 137 3.04 19.43 5.31
N ASP A 138 2.96 20.32 4.33
CA ASP A 138 1.71 20.93 3.87
C ASP A 138 0.77 19.92 3.18
N TYR A 139 1.32 18.92 2.50
CA TYR A 139 0.53 17.87 1.87
C TYR A 139 -0.04 16.89 2.90
N LEU A 140 0.76 16.46 3.87
CA LEU A 140 0.35 15.48 4.87
C LEU A 140 -0.48 16.12 6.01
N GLY A 141 -0.17 17.36 6.37
CA GLY A 141 -0.75 18.01 7.53
C GLY A 141 -0.33 17.36 8.85
N GLU A 142 -0.90 17.86 9.95
CA GLU A 142 -0.69 17.24 11.27
C GLU A 142 -1.46 15.93 11.38
N LYS A 143 -0.81 14.91 11.97
CA LYS A 143 -1.49 13.64 12.27
C LYS A 143 -2.45 13.85 13.43
N ASP A 144 -3.71 13.50 13.24
CA ASP A 144 -4.72 13.53 14.30
C ASP A 144 -4.53 12.34 15.26
N VAL A 145 -3.72 12.57 16.28
CA VAL A 145 -3.39 11.57 17.30
C VAL A 145 -4.55 11.22 18.24
N ASN A 146 -5.59 12.08 18.28
CA ASN A 146 -6.74 11.90 19.17
C ASN A 146 -7.79 10.96 18.60
N TRP A 147 -7.62 10.55 17.34
CA TRP A 147 -8.60 9.73 16.64
C TRP A 147 -8.20 8.25 16.54
N HIS A 148 -7.41 7.77 17.46
CA HIS A 148 -6.96 6.39 17.39
C HIS A 148 -7.88 5.47 18.20
N VAL A 149 -8.68 4.65 17.49
CA VAL A 149 -9.71 3.77 18.09
C VAL A 149 -9.15 2.81 19.14
N ALA A 150 -7.90 2.36 18.97
CA ALA A 150 -7.27 1.39 19.86
C ALA A 150 -6.84 1.98 21.20
N LEU A 151 -6.66 3.29 21.30
CA LEU A 151 -6.28 3.99 22.54
C LEU A 151 -7.43 4.76 23.19
N ASP A 152 -8.66 4.66 22.70
CA ASP A 152 -9.80 5.30 23.31
C ASP A 152 -10.27 4.50 24.53
N PRO A 153 -10.05 5.01 25.77
CA PRO A 153 -10.44 4.28 26.99
C PRO A 153 -11.96 4.14 27.14
N GLN A 154 -12.76 4.96 26.43
CA GLN A 154 -14.22 4.85 26.43
C GLN A 154 -14.71 3.81 25.42
N ARG A 155 -13.88 3.45 24.45
CA ARG A 155 -14.16 2.46 23.40
C ARG A 155 -12.98 1.50 23.26
N PRO A 156 -12.63 0.76 24.31
CA PRO A 156 -11.49 -0.14 24.27
C PRO A 156 -11.67 -1.18 23.19
N MET A 157 -10.61 -1.44 22.42
CA MET A 157 -10.60 -2.53 21.46
C MET A 157 -10.54 -3.85 22.19
N ALA A 158 -11.55 -4.68 21.98
CA ALA A 158 -11.56 -6.05 22.47
C ALA A 158 -11.37 -7.00 21.28
N VAL A 159 -10.34 -7.82 21.34
CA VAL A 159 -10.00 -8.77 20.27
C VAL A 159 -10.35 -10.20 20.60
N ASP A 160 -10.92 -10.46 21.78
CA ASP A 160 -11.37 -11.80 22.17
C ASP A 160 -12.79 -12.06 21.65
N PRO A 161 -12.97 -12.94 20.66
CA PRO A 161 -14.28 -13.25 20.10
C PRO A 161 -15.16 -14.08 21.04
N LEU A 162 -14.61 -14.71 22.07
CA LEU A 162 -15.36 -15.53 23.02
C LEU A 162 -15.94 -14.70 24.17
N THR A 163 -15.12 -13.87 24.76
CA THR A 163 -15.55 -12.93 25.79
C THR A 163 -16.07 -11.63 25.21
N GLY A 164 -15.67 -11.30 23.98
CA GLY A 164 -16.14 -10.16 23.22
C GLY A 164 -15.77 -8.80 23.81
N GLY A 165 -14.77 -8.76 24.68
CA GLY A 165 -14.39 -7.53 25.38
C GLY A 165 -15.35 -7.16 26.50
N PRO A 166 -15.60 -5.86 26.74
CA PRO A 166 -16.51 -5.41 27.79
C PRO A 166 -17.85 -6.10 27.71
N ALA A 167 -18.43 -6.41 28.87
CA ALA A 167 -19.65 -7.22 29.01
C ALA A 167 -20.75 -6.79 28.00
N GLY A 168 -21.23 -7.75 27.23
CA GLY A 168 -22.31 -7.56 26.26
C GLY A 168 -21.88 -7.32 24.81
N THR A 169 -20.59 -7.37 24.48
CA THR A 169 -20.12 -7.14 23.10
C THR A 169 -19.97 -8.42 22.28
N GLY A 170 -19.54 -9.52 22.85
CA GLY A 170 -19.49 -10.86 22.24
C GLY A 170 -19.07 -10.95 20.76
N PRO A 171 -19.51 -11.98 20.05
CA PRO A 171 -19.21 -12.17 18.62
C PRO A 171 -19.63 -11.00 17.73
N ALA A 172 -20.65 -10.22 18.13
CA ALA A 172 -21.08 -9.03 17.40
C ALA A 172 -20.00 -7.95 17.33
N THR A 173 -19.11 -7.85 18.32
CA THR A 173 -17.98 -6.91 18.32
C THR A 173 -16.96 -7.31 17.27
N PHE A 174 -16.60 -8.58 17.13
CA PHE A 174 -15.72 -9.08 16.09
C PHE A 174 -16.26 -8.73 14.69
N VAL A 175 -17.54 -9.00 14.45
CA VAL A 175 -18.20 -8.67 13.17
C VAL A 175 -18.14 -7.16 12.89
N ARG A 176 -18.34 -6.33 13.91
CA ARG A 176 -18.23 -4.86 13.77
C ARG A 176 -16.84 -4.41 13.36
N TYR A 177 -15.79 -4.98 13.96
CA TYR A 177 -14.42 -4.66 13.56
C TYR A 177 -14.10 -5.12 12.13
N ARG A 178 -14.54 -6.32 11.77
CA ARG A 178 -14.39 -6.81 10.39
C ARG A 178 -15.14 -5.95 9.39
N LYS A 179 -16.34 -5.51 9.73
CA LYS A 179 -17.10 -4.57 8.90
C LYS A 179 -16.35 -3.23 8.75
N GLY A 180 -15.85 -2.67 9.83
CA GLY A 180 -15.09 -1.41 9.79
C GLY A 180 -13.83 -1.51 8.91
N LEU A 181 -13.14 -2.66 8.90
CA LEU A 181 -12.03 -2.92 7.99
C LEU A 181 -12.52 -2.95 6.53
N CYS A 182 -13.63 -3.64 6.27
CA CYS A 182 -14.22 -3.73 4.93
C CYS A 182 -14.64 -2.34 4.42
N ASP A 183 -15.34 -1.55 5.26
CA ASP A 183 -15.76 -0.19 4.92
C ASP A 183 -14.53 0.71 4.62
N GLY A 184 -13.50 0.64 5.47
CA GLY A 184 -12.26 1.37 5.23
C GLY A 184 -11.56 0.97 3.92
N MET A 185 -11.57 -0.31 3.58
CA MET A 185 -11.02 -0.79 2.31
C MET A 185 -11.80 -0.28 1.10
N GLN A 186 -13.13 -0.21 1.19
CA GLN A 186 -13.96 0.34 0.12
C GLN A 186 -13.78 1.86 -0.02
N ASN A 187 -13.76 2.60 1.09
CA ASN A 187 -13.53 4.03 1.10
C ASN A 187 -12.15 4.40 0.53
N ALA A 188 -11.17 3.52 0.68
CA ALA A 188 -9.82 3.73 0.17
C ALA A 188 -9.77 3.97 -1.34
N LEU A 189 -10.69 3.41 -2.15
CA LEU A 189 -10.74 3.68 -3.61
C LEU A 189 -10.90 5.17 -3.91
N ARG A 190 -11.82 5.83 -3.21
CA ARG A 190 -12.04 7.27 -3.36
C ARG A 190 -10.86 8.09 -2.82
N VAL A 191 -10.41 7.76 -1.61
CA VAL A 191 -9.34 8.51 -0.92
C VAL A 191 -8.02 8.41 -1.69
N ILE A 192 -7.71 7.26 -2.29
CA ILE A 192 -6.56 7.08 -3.18
C ILE A 192 -6.66 8.05 -4.36
N GLY A 193 -7.83 8.16 -4.99
CA GLY A 193 -8.04 9.10 -6.09
C GLY A 193 -7.81 10.56 -5.68
N GLU A 194 -8.37 10.97 -4.55
CA GLU A 194 -8.22 12.32 -4.00
C GLU A 194 -6.76 12.64 -3.63
N ALA A 195 -6.06 11.70 -3.00
CA ALA A 195 -4.65 11.86 -2.63
C ALA A 195 -3.75 12.03 -3.86
N HIS A 196 -3.96 11.24 -4.91
CA HIS A 196 -3.20 11.34 -6.16
C HIS A 196 -3.50 12.65 -6.89
N GLN A 197 -4.76 13.05 -6.97
CA GLN A 197 -5.13 14.32 -7.60
C GLN A 197 -4.49 15.52 -6.89
N GLU A 198 -4.50 15.52 -5.55
CA GLU A 198 -3.85 16.58 -4.79
C GLU A 198 -2.33 16.58 -4.97
N TRP A 199 -1.72 15.40 -5.02
CA TRP A 199 -0.30 15.26 -5.29
C TRP A 199 0.08 15.84 -6.65
N GLY A 200 -0.66 15.47 -7.71
CA GLY A 200 -0.44 16.00 -9.06
C GLY A 200 -0.54 17.53 -9.13
N ARG A 201 -1.57 18.11 -8.45
CA ARG A 201 -1.72 19.57 -8.39
C ARG A 201 -0.58 20.27 -7.68
N ARG A 202 0.00 19.69 -6.63
CA ARG A 202 1.06 20.29 -5.83
C ARG A 202 2.44 20.07 -6.45
N MET A 203 2.72 18.84 -6.85
CA MET A 203 4.06 18.42 -7.28
C MET A 203 4.25 18.39 -8.79
N GLY A 204 3.18 18.60 -9.57
CA GLY A 204 3.23 18.55 -11.04
C GLY A 204 3.55 17.16 -11.60
N ARG A 205 3.37 16.11 -10.79
CA ARG A 205 3.59 14.72 -11.18
C ARG A 205 2.31 13.93 -11.00
N ASP A 206 1.67 13.62 -12.12
CA ASP A 206 0.41 12.87 -12.15
C ASP A 206 0.67 11.38 -12.27
N TRP A 207 0.26 10.64 -11.26
CA TRP A 207 0.25 9.18 -11.25
C TRP A 207 -1.19 8.69 -11.29
N ALA A 208 -1.47 7.71 -12.14
CA ALA A 208 -2.76 7.06 -12.13
C ALA A 208 -3.04 6.41 -10.76
N PRO A 209 -4.19 6.72 -10.12
CA PRO A 209 -4.44 6.26 -8.75
C PRO A 209 -4.77 4.77 -8.66
N LEU A 210 -5.54 4.24 -9.59
CA LEU A 210 -6.10 2.88 -9.54
C LEU A 210 -5.56 2.01 -10.69
N VAL A 211 -5.81 2.44 -11.91
CA VAL A 211 -5.33 1.82 -13.14
C VAL A 211 -4.82 2.91 -14.07
N GLU A 212 -3.83 2.58 -14.88
CA GLU A 212 -3.34 3.44 -15.96
C GLU A 212 -3.64 2.76 -17.29
N GLU A 213 -4.32 3.49 -18.15
CA GLU A 213 -4.62 3.07 -19.50
C GLU A 213 -3.55 3.61 -20.45
N TYR A 214 -3.01 2.75 -21.30
CA TYR A 214 -2.02 3.13 -22.28
C TYR A 214 -2.42 2.63 -23.68
N ARG A 215 -2.71 3.58 -24.59
CA ARG A 215 -3.11 3.30 -25.98
C ARG A 215 -4.30 2.34 -26.09
N LEU A 216 -5.34 2.50 -25.26
CA LEU A 216 -6.53 1.64 -25.26
C LEU A 216 -7.64 2.12 -26.20
N ASP A 217 -7.68 3.40 -26.60
CA ASP A 217 -8.84 4.01 -27.33
C ASP A 217 -9.33 3.23 -28.54
N ASP A 218 -8.42 2.58 -29.27
CA ASP A 218 -8.72 1.79 -30.47
C ASP A 218 -8.09 0.39 -30.43
N ALA A 219 -7.77 -0.11 -29.26
CA ALA A 219 -7.09 -1.39 -29.09
C ALA A 219 -8.03 -2.58 -29.30
N ASP A 220 -7.60 -3.56 -30.07
CA ASP A 220 -8.26 -4.86 -30.21
C ASP A 220 -7.85 -5.83 -29.09
N TYR A 221 -6.65 -5.61 -28.49
CA TYR A 221 -6.08 -6.41 -27.40
C TYR A 221 -5.42 -5.51 -26.37
N ALA A 222 -5.48 -5.90 -25.09
CA ALA A 222 -4.80 -5.22 -24.01
C ALA A 222 -3.89 -6.18 -23.24
N ILE A 223 -2.68 -5.71 -22.93
CA ILE A 223 -1.76 -6.37 -21.98
C ILE A 223 -2.06 -5.81 -20.59
N VAL A 224 -2.28 -6.67 -19.61
CA VAL A 224 -2.46 -6.25 -18.21
C VAL A 224 -1.15 -6.49 -17.46
N THR A 225 -0.65 -5.45 -16.79
CA THR A 225 0.62 -5.46 -16.08
C THR A 225 0.52 -4.93 -14.66
N ILE A 226 1.54 -5.23 -13.85
CA ILE A 226 1.72 -4.71 -12.50
C ILE A 226 3.22 -4.50 -12.23
N GLY A 227 3.59 -3.45 -11.51
CA GLY A 227 4.98 -3.20 -11.12
C GLY A 227 5.87 -2.73 -12.28
N SER A 228 7.19 -2.96 -12.16
CA SER A 228 8.20 -2.41 -13.07
C SER A 228 8.15 -2.97 -14.50
N MET A 229 7.58 -4.17 -14.68
CA MET A 229 7.43 -4.75 -16.02
C MET A 229 6.56 -3.89 -16.95
N THR A 230 5.77 -2.97 -16.40
CA THR A 230 4.92 -2.05 -17.16
C THR A 230 5.72 -1.21 -18.15
N GLY A 231 6.90 -0.73 -17.77
CA GLY A 231 7.75 0.06 -18.67
C GLY A 231 8.14 -0.72 -19.93
N ALA A 232 8.67 -1.93 -19.77
CA ALA A 232 9.01 -2.79 -20.91
C ALA A 232 7.78 -3.20 -21.75
N ALA A 233 6.63 -3.35 -21.08
CA ALA A 233 5.38 -3.64 -21.79
C ALA A 233 4.89 -2.44 -22.61
N LYS A 234 5.04 -1.20 -22.14
CA LYS A 234 4.75 0.01 -22.91
C LYS A 234 5.62 0.10 -24.16
N ASP A 235 6.93 -0.14 -24.04
CA ASP A 235 7.84 -0.19 -25.20
C ASP A 235 7.41 -1.28 -26.20
N THR A 236 6.96 -2.41 -25.70
CA THR A 236 6.46 -3.53 -26.52
C THR A 236 5.18 -3.13 -27.27
N VAL A 237 4.24 -2.47 -26.58
CA VAL A 237 3.01 -1.93 -27.18
C VAL A 237 3.36 -0.94 -28.28
N ASP A 238 4.31 -0.03 -28.05
CA ASP A 238 4.75 0.93 -29.08
C ASP A 238 5.36 0.21 -30.30
N GLY A 239 6.12 -0.86 -30.08
CA GLY A 239 6.64 -1.69 -31.16
C GLY A 239 5.55 -2.40 -31.98
N PHE A 240 4.48 -2.89 -31.35
CA PHE A 240 3.31 -3.45 -32.05
C PHE A 240 2.56 -2.36 -32.82
N ARG A 241 2.31 -1.21 -32.19
CA ARG A 241 1.64 -0.06 -32.83
C ARG A 241 2.38 0.44 -34.06
N ALA A 242 3.71 0.47 -34.03
CA ALA A 242 4.55 0.85 -35.18
C ALA A 242 4.38 -0.11 -36.37
N ARG A 243 3.94 -1.34 -36.14
CA ARG A 243 3.62 -2.34 -37.18
C ARG A 243 2.15 -2.33 -37.60
N GLY A 244 1.34 -1.41 -37.05
CA GLY A 244 -0.09 -1.29 -37.36
C GLY A 244 -1.00 -2.21 -36.54
N GLU A 245 -0.46 -2.85 -35.50
CA GLU A 245 -1.25 -3.73 -34.63
C GLU A 245 -1.89 -2.91 -33.49
N LYS A 246 -3.18 -3.13 -33.24
CA LYS A 246 -3.95 -2.38 -32.26
C LYS A 246 -3.89 -3.02 -30.88
N VAL A 247 -2.75 -2.85 -30.23
CA VAL A 247 -2.50 -3.33 -28.88
C VAL A 247 -2.45 -2.15 -27.92
N GLY A 248 -3.04 -2.31 -26.74
CA GLY A 248 -2.97 -1.37 -25.63
C GLY A 248 -2.47 -2.04 -24.36
N LEU A 249 -2.41 -1.28 -23.25
CA LEU A 249 -1.96 -1.81 -21.97
C LEU A 249 -2.80 -1.21 -20.83
N ILE A 250 -3.06 -2.03 -19.83
CA ILE A 250 -3.62 -1.64 -18.54
C ILE A 250 -2.58 -1.93 -17.47
N LYS A 251 -2.13 -0.89 -16.76
CA LYS A 251 -1.31 -1.04 -15.56
C LYS A 251 -2.22 -1.03 -14.33
N VAL A 252 -2.17 -2.08 -13.53
CA VAL A 252 -2.84 -2.12 -12.23
C VAL A 252 -1.94 -1.44 -11.20
N LYS A 253 -2.27 -0.21 -10.81
CA LYS A 253 -1.54 0.56 -9.79
C LYS A 253 -1.97 0.15 -8.39
N THR A 254 -3.27 0.12 -8.13
CA THR A 254 -3.84 -0.32 -6.86
C THR A 254 -4.43 -1.71 -7.02
N PHE A 255 -3.88 -2.69 -6.30
CA PHE A 255 -4.36 -4.06 -6.35
C PHE A 255 -5.33 -4.38 -5.20
N ARG A 256 -5.14 -3.74 -4.05
CA ARG A 256 -6.07 -3.82 -2.93
C ARG A 256 -6.31 -2.41 -2.35
N PRO A 257 -7.56 -1.96 -2.29
CA PRO A 257 -8.78 -2.61 -2.82
C PRO A 257 -8.70 -2.82 -4.33
N PHE A 258 -9.32 -3.89 -4.84
CA PHE A 258 -9.30 -4.12 -6.30
C PHE A 258 -10.25 -3.15 -6.99
N PRO A 259 -9.81 -2.38 -7.99
CA PRO A 259 -10.59 -1.32 -8.63
C PRO A 259 -11.47 -1.87 -9.75
N LEU A 260 -12.44 -2.72 -9.41
CA LEU A 260 -13.25 -3.46 -10.38
C LEU A 260 -13.98 -2.55 -11.39
N GLU A 261 -14.43 -1.38 -10.95
CA GLU A 261 -15.17 -0.43 -11.83
C GLU A 261 -14.24 0.33 -12.78
N ALA A 262 -12.94 0.36 -12.50
CA ALA A 262 -11.92 1.03 -13.32
C ALA A 262 -11.24 0.06 -14.31
N MET A 263 -11.53 -1.24 -14.22
CA MET A 263 -11.04 -2.29 -15.12
C MET A 263 -12.03 -2.58 -16.23
#